data_e8064e093500aa5e68eee030dfdd5085
#
_entry.id   e8064e093500aa5e68eee030dfdd5085
#
_cell.length_a   1.000
_cell.length_b   1.000
_cell.length_c   1.000
_cell.angle_alpha   90.00
_cell.angle_beta   90.00
_cell.angle_gamma   90.00
#
_symmetry.space_group_name_H-M   'P 1'
#
loop_
_entity.id
_entity.type
_entity.pdbx_description
1 polymer ?
#
loop_
_entity_poly.entity_id
_entity_poly.type
_entity_poly.pdbx_seq_one_letter_code
_entity_poly.pdbx_strand_id
1 'polypeptide(L)'
;VTRKASPTIALFPEASFGAALNCVGIAQALRARGARPVFICHAGFSGVFADYGFQEYQLPTDDPLSDSERQSYWQAFVRRHLPHFRLSPLDQLETYVAPTWQAIVDTAAHAEAPLRQLLARLKPDAVVLDNVIMFPAIAGAGCPWVRVVSCAETELPDAKVPPYLSGLAADDPGRAAFEARYLAAVAPAHERFNRLRANAGLAPLPKGLFLETSPDLNLLLTPAIVRRERAAPLDPVRFTYLEGCVRSEGPFEVPVFPRNSGPLVYLSFGSLGAMDVGLIQRMLAVFDRLPARFIVNVGGLRDAYRAVPD
;
A
#
# COMPACT_ATOMS: atom_id res chain seq x y z
N VAL A 1 -35.87 8.75 -21.36
CA VAL A 1 -35.07 8.30 -20.19
C VAL A 1 -33.67 8.86 -20.39
N THR A 2 -33.35 9.97 -19.72
CA THR A 2 -32.00 10.54 -19.69
C THR A 2 -31.08 9.50 -19.05
N ARG A 3 -30.15 8.95 -19.82
CA ARG A 3 -29.11 8.04 -19.34
C ARG A 3 -28.30 8.79 -18.28
N LYS A 4 -28.42 8.41 -17.01
CA LYS A 4 -27.63 8.99 -15.93
C LYS A 4 -26.16 8.79 -16.30
N ALA A 5 -25.36 9.85 -16.34
CA ALA A 5 -23.95 9.75 -16.68
C ALA A 5 -23.28 8.75 -15.73
N SER A 6 -22.40 7.90 -16.24
CA SER A 6 -21.65 6.94 -15.43
C SER A 6 -20.82 7.69 -14.38
N PRO A 7 -20.94 7.40 -13.08
CA PRO A 7 -20.20 8.10 -12.05
C PRO A 7 -18.70 7.91 -12.23
N THR A 8 -17.96 8.99 -12.10
CA THR A 8 -16.49 8.97 -12.16
C THR A 8 -15.93 8.72 -10.76
N ILE A 9 -15.19 7.64 -10.59
CA ILE A 9 -14.54 7.28 -9.32
C ILE A 9 -13.05 7.41 -9.50
N ALA A 10 -12.42 8.33 -8.76
CA ALA A 10 -10.99 8.50 -8.76
C ALA A 10 -10.35 7.56 -7.73
N LEU A 11 -9.42 6.71 -8.14
CA LEU A 11 -8.65 5.85 -7.25
C LEU A 11 -7.24 6.43 -7.09
N PHE A 12 -6.81 6.61 -5.86
CA PHE A 12 -5.48 7.11 -5.52
C PHE A 12 -4.78 6.13 -4.58
N PRO A 13 -4.12 5.09 -5.14
CA PRO A 13 -3.32 4.16 -4.35
C PRO A 13 -1.98 4.77 -3.95
N GLU A 14 -1.42 4.23 -2.86
CA GLU A 14 -0.02 4.44 -2.50
C GLU A 14 0.90 4.00 -3.65
N ALA A 15 2.10 4.60 -3.71
CA ALA A 15 3.13 4.25 -4.69
C ALA A 15 3.80 2.91 -4.34
N SER A 16 3.00 1.87 -4.16
CA SER A 16 3.41 0.49 -3.95
C SER A 16 2.58 -0.45 -4.81
N PHE A 17 3.19 -1.53 -5.34
CA PHE A 17 2.46 -2.50 -6.16
C PHE A 17 1.33 -3.20 -5.39
N GLY A 18 1.47 -3.37 -4.08
CA GLY A 18 0.43 -3.96 -3.24
C GLY A 18 -0.86 -3.14 -3.30
N ALA A 19 -0.81 -1.89 -2.90
CA ALA A 19 -1.96 -0.98 -2.91
C ALA A 19 -2.46 -0.72 -4.35
N ALA A 20 -1.55 -0.47 -5.30
CA ALA A 20 -1.90 -0.22 -6.70
C ALA A 20 -2.75 -1.37 -7.29
N LEU A 21 -2.29 -2.61 -7.14
CA LEU A 21 -2.96 -3.78 -7.73
C LEU A 21 -4.24 -4.17 -6.99
N ASN A 22 -4.37 -3.89 -5.69
CA ASN A 22 -5.64 -4.00 -4.97
C ASN A 22 -6.68 -3.03 -5.56
N CYS A 23 -6.28 -1.78 -5.80
CA CYS A 23 -7.15 -0.79 -6.43
C CYS A 23 -7.58 -1.18 -7.85
N VAL A 24 -6.77 -1.93 -8.60
CA VAL A 24 -7.19 -2.48 -9.91
C VAL A 24 -8.39 -3.42 -9.75
N GLY A 25 -8.37 -4.34 -8.78
CA GLY A 25 -9.51 -5.23 -8.50
C GLY A 25 -10.78 -4.46 -8.16
N ILE A 26 -10.67 -3.43 -7.31
CA ILE A 26 -11.80 -2.54 -6.97
C ILE A 26 -12.30 -1.82 -8.23
N ALA A 27 -11.41 -1.26 -9.04
CA ALA A 27 -11.76 -0.55 -10.26
C ALA A 27 -12.45 -1.45 -11.29
N GLN A 28 -12.00 -2.70 -11.46
CA GLN A 28 -12.64 -3.68 -12.33
C GLN A 28 -14.08 -3.98 -11.88
N ALA A 29 -14.30 -4.14 -10.58
CA ALA A 29 -15.63 -4.36 -10.00
C ALA A 29 -16.55 -3.14 -10.17
N LEU A 30 -16.02 -1.92 -10.01
CA LEU A 30 -16.76 -0.67 -10.24
C LEU A 30 -17.12 -0.52 -11.73
N ARG A 31 -16.18 -0.77 -12.64
CA ARG A 31 -16.42 -0.72 -14.09
C ARG A 31 -17.50 -1.70 -14.54
N ALA A 32 -17.47 -2.91 -14.00
CA ALA A 32 -18.49 -3.93 -14.27
C ALA A 32 -19.90 -3.51 -13.82
N ARG A 33 -19.98 -2.57 -12.87
CA ARG A 33 -21.25 -1.99 -12.38
C ARG A 33 -21.61 -0.66 -13.06
N GLY A 34 -20.90 -0.27 -14.11
CA GLY A 34 -21.21 0.89 -14.92
C GLY A 34 -20.61 2.22 -14.42
N ALA A 35 -19.71 2.20 -13.43
CA ALA A 35 -18.93 3.36 -13.08
C ALA A 35 -17.77 3.57 -14.07
N ARG A 36 -17.20 4.77 -14.06
CA ARG A 36 -15.98 5.14 -14.78
C ARG A 36 -14.82 5.32 -13.78
N PRO A 37 -14.11 4.25 -13.41
CA PRO A 37 -12.93 4.38 -12.58
C PRO A 37 -11.77 5.00 -13.36
N VAL A 38 -11.05 5.91 -12.70
CA VAL A 38 -9.84 6.54 -13.20
C VAL A 38 -8.78 6.53 -12.12
N PHE A 39 -7.52 6.44 -12.48
CA PHE A 39 -6.43 6.41 -11.53
C PHE A 39 -5.71 7.74 -11.47
N ILE A 40 -5.44 8.20 -10.25
CA ILE A 40 -4.45 9.23 -9.97
C ILE A 40 -3.21 8.49 -9.47
N CYS A 41 -2.07 8.72 -10.06
CA CYS A 41 -0.86 7.98 -9.74
C CYS A 41 0.36 8.89 -9.62
N HIS A 42 1.29 8.47 -8.78
CA HIS A 42 2.63 9.03 -8.74
C HIS A 42 3.41 8.62 -10.01
N ALA A 43 4.34 9.45 -10.44
CA ALA A 43 5.06 9.28 -11.71
C ALA A 43 5.70 7.90 -11.91
N GLY A 44 6.20 7.26 -10.85
CA GLY A 44 6.78 5.90 -10.91
C GLY A 44 5.79 4.77 -11.22
N PHE A 45 4.49 5.06 -11.32
CA PHE A 45 3.42 4.10 -11.65
C PHE A 45 2.74 4.40 -12.98
N SER A 46 3.36 5.20 -13.83
CA SER A 46 2.89 5.44 -15.19
C SER A 46 2.82 4.14 -15.99
N GLY A 47 1.67 3.90 -16.64
CA GLY A 47 1.42 2.72 -17.45
C GLY A 47 0.83 1.54 -16.70
N VAL A 48 1.03 1.44 -15.38
CA VAL A 48 0.59 0.28 -14.58
C VAL A 48 -0.92 0.05 -14.65
N PHE A 49 -1.72 1.11 -14.62
CA PHE A 49 -3.18 1.00 -14.67
C PHE A 49 -3.70 1.01 -16.12
N ALA A 50 -2.95 1.62 -17.03
CA ALA A 50 -3.24 1.60 -18.45
C ALA A 50 -3.17 0.18 -19.02
N ASP A 51 -2.27 -0.68 -18.51
CA ASP A 51 -2.18 -2.10 -18.87
C ASP A 51 -3.48 -2.88 -18.55
N TYR A 52 -4.27 -2.41 -17.57
CA TYR A 52 -5.61 -2.93 -17.26
C TYR A 52 -6.75 -2.18 -17.96
N GLY A 53 -6.42 -1.27 -18.89
CA GLY A 53 -7.39 -0.48 -19.66
C GLY A 53 -8.07 0.62 -18.85
N PHE A 54 -7.40 1.19 -17.85
CA PHE A 54 -7.87 2.34 -17.09
C PHE A 54 -7.17 3.64 -17.51
N GLN A 55 -7.89 4.74 -17.41
CA GLN A 55 -7.33 6.07 -17.63
C GLN A 55 -6.48 6.48 -16.43
N GLU A 56 -5.29 6.98 -16.68
CA GLU A 56 -4.35 7.48 -15.67
C GLU A 56 -4.24 9.01 -15.73
N TYR A 57 -4.13 9.61 -14.55
CA TYR A 57 -3.78 10.99 -14.34
C TYR A 57 -2.54 11.05 -13.45
N GLN A 58 -1.42 11.41 -14.02
CA GLN A 58 -0.20 11.54 -13.25
C GLN A 58 -0.22 12.82 -12.44
N LEU A 59 0.19 12.72 -11.17
CA LEU A 59 0.50 13.90 -10.39
C LEU A 59 1.76 14.52 -10.97
N PRO A 60 1.69 15.80 -11.37
CA PRO A 60 2.91 16.54 -11.74
C PRO A 60 3.84 16.51 -10.51
N THR A 61 5.04 16.09 -10.70
CA THR A 61 6.09 16.24 -9.69
C THR A 61 6.97 17.40 -10.14
N ASP A 62 7.18 18.37 -9.26
CA ASP A 62 8.22 19.39 -9.45
C ASP A 62 9.63 18.80 -9.31
N ASP A 63 9.69 17.47 -9.11
CA ASP A 63 10.92 16.73 -9.00
C ASP A 63 11.50 16.50 -10.41
N PRO A 64 12.65 17.06 -10.71
CA PRO A 64 13.29 16.95 -12.02
C PRO A 64 13.87 15.54 -12.29
N LEU A 65 13.71 14.59 -11.36
CA LEU A 65 14.25 13.24 -11.52
C LEU A 65 13.53 12.50 -12.66
N SER A 66 14.30 11.96 -13.56
CA SER A 66 13.84 11.01 -14.58
C SER A 66 13.31 9.71 -13.94
N ASP A 67 12.56 8.89 -14.69
CA ASP A 67 12.05 7.61 -14.18
C ASP A 67 13.18 6.67 -13.75
N SER A 68 14.32 6.69 -14.44
CA SER A 68 15.51 5.91 -14.06
C SER A 68 16.13 6.39 -12.75
N GLU A 69 16.15 7.69 -12.49
CA GLU A 69 16.65 8.26 -11.24
C GLU A 69 15.72 7.95 -10.07
N ARG A 70 14.40 8.00 -10.29
CA ARG A 70 13.40 7.56 -9.30
C ARG A 70 13.52 6.08 -8.97
N GLN A 71 13.71 5.23 -9.97
CA GLN A 71 13.95 3.80 -9.75
C GLN A 71 15.25 3.57 -8.98
N SER A 72 16.31 4.30 -9.31
CA SER A 72 17.60 4.26 -8.61
C SER A 72 17.46 4.73 -7.16
N TYR A 73 16.69 5.79 -6.90
CA TYR A 73 16.38 6.27 -5.55
C TYR A 73 15.66 5.20 -4.72
N TRP A 74 14.62 4.57 -5.28
CA TRP A 74 13.89 3.50 -4.60
C TRP A 74 14.79 2.28 -4.31
N GLN A 75 15.60 1.88 -5.25
CA GLN A 75 16.56 0.79 -5.05
C GLN A 75 17.59 1.14 -3.97
N ALA A 76 18.07 2.38 -3.94
CA ALA A 76 18.99 2.86 -2.91
C ALA A 76 18.32 2.89 -1.53
N PHE A 77 17.06 3.35 -1.45
CA PHE A 77 16.26 3.33 -0.23
C PHE A 77 16.11 1.91 0.31
N VAL A 78 15.69 0.96 -0.51
CA VAL A 78 15.52 -0.44 -0.08
C VAL A 78 16.85 -1.04 0.36
N ARG A 79 17.94 -0.86 -0.40
CA ARG A 79 19.28 -1.34 -0.01
C ARG A 79 19.72 -0.78 1.34
N ARG A 80 19.47 0.47 1.61
CA ARG A 80 19.78 1.13 2.87
C ARG A 80 19.00 0.53 4.03
N HIS A 81 17.72 0.20 3.83
CA HIS A 81 16.84 -0.24 4.89
C HIS A 81 16.69 -1.76 5.03
N LEU A 82 17.14 -2.53 4.02
CA LEU A 82 17.09 -4.00 4.06
C LEU A 82 17.72 -4.62 5.33
N PRO A 83 18.87 -4.14 5.86
CA PRO A 83 19.41 -4.63 7.12
C PRO A 83 18.47 -4.39 8.31
N HIS A 84 17.68 -3.29 8.29
CA HIS A 84 16.79 -2.91 9.37
C HIS A 84 15.59 -3.86 9.47
N PHE A 85 15.16 -4.48 8.37
CA PHE A 85 14.05 -5.45 8.38
C PHE A 85 14.34 -6.72 9.20
N ARG A 86 15.59 -6.95 9.57
CA ARG A 86 16.02 -8.05 10.44
C ARG A 86 16.06 -7.68 11.92
N LEU A 87 15.86 -6.41 12.25
CA LEU A 87 15.78 -5.92 13.62
C LEU A 87 14.42 -6.26 14.22
N SER A 88 14.34 -6.21 15.55
CA SER A 88 13.04 -6.29 16.22
C SER A 88 12.15 -5.13 15.81
N PRO A 89 10.80 -5.27 15.82
CA PRO A 89 9.90 -4.16 15.53
C PRO A 89 10.19 -2.90 16.37
N LEU A 90 10.63 -3.09 17.62
CA LEU A 90 10.97 -2.00 18.51
C LEU A 90 12.24 -1.23 18.04
N ASP A 91 13.25 -1.95 17.56
CA ASP A 91 14.49 -1.35 17.06
C ASP A 91 14.32 -0.73 15.67
N GLN A 92 13.30 -1.18 14.92
CA GLN A 92 12.94 -0.59 13.63
C GLN A 92 12.33 0.82 13.77
N LEU A 93 11.79 1.19 14.94
CA LEU A 93 11.07 2.45 15.12
C LEU A 93 11.93 3.66 14.75
N GLU A 94 13.16 3.69 15.18
CA GLU A 94 14.08 4.82 14.92
C GLU A 94 14.86 4.67 13.61
N THR A 95 15.19 3.42 13.25
CA THR A 95 16.06 3.14 12.09
C THR A 95 15.32 3.11 10.76
N TYR A 96 14.04 2.74 10.78
CA TYR A 96 13.22 2.56 9.59
C TYR A 96 11.90 3.33 9.66
N VAL A 97 11.11 3.17 10.74
CA VAL A 97 9.74 3.70 10.81
C VAL A 97 9.73 5.22 10.83
N ALA A 98 10.54 5.87 11.69
CA ALA A 98 10.58 7.32 11.77
C ALA A 98 11.03 7.99 10.46
N PRO A 99 12.16 7.59 9.82
CA PRO A 99 12.55 8.16 8.53
C PRO A 99 11.55 7.85 7.40
N THR A 100 10.87 6.71 7.45
CA THR A 100 9.84 6.37 6.46
C THR A 100 8.63 7.30 6.61
N TRP A 101 8.13 7.54 7.83
CA TRP A 101 7.05 8.50 8.05
C TRP A 101 7.43 9.92 7.64
N GLN A 102 8.67 10.32 7.88
CA GLN A 102 9.13 11.63 7.39
C GLN A 102 9.05 11.72 5.87
N ALA A 103 9.54 10.70 5.16
CA ALA A 103 9.48 10.65 3.69
C ALA A 103 8.03 10.62 3.16
N ILE A 104 7.13 9.88 3.81
CA ILE A 104 5.71 9.82 3.45
C ILE A 104 5.04 11.21 3.63
N VAL A 105 5.30 11.89 4.74
CA VAL A 105 4.76 13.24 4.99
C VAL A 105 5.32 14.25 3.98
N ASP A 106 6.60 14.16 3.63
CA ASP A 106 7.21 15.01 2.61
C ASP A 106 6.56 14.79 1.24
N THR A 107 6.33 13.53 0.86
CA THR A 107 5.62 13.16 -0.36
C THR A 107 4.19 13.72 -0.36
N ALA A 108 3.47 13.59 0.74
CA ALA A 108 2.12 14.13 0.86
C ALA A 108 2.09 15.65 0.74
N ALA A 109 3.07 16.34 1.33
CA ALA A 109 3.18 17.80 1.25
C ALA A 109 3.45 18.27 -0.20
N HIS A 110 4.34 17.59 -0.94
CA HIS A 110 4.60 17.92 -2.35
C HIS A 110 3.41 17.59 -3.25
N ALA A 111 2.69 16.50 -2.98
CA ALA A 111 1.54 16.10 -3.78
C ALA A 111 0.29 16.97 -3.56
N GLU A 112 0.21 17.71 -2.44
CA GLU A 112 -1.03 18.37 -1.98
C GLU A 112 -1.59 19.36 -3.01
N ALA A 113 -0.79 20.29 -3.50
CA ALA A 113 -1.25 21.31 -4.45
C ALA A 113 -1.57 20.72 -5.84
N PRO A 114 -0.72 19.87 -6.45
CA PRO A 114 -1.05 19.18 -7.68
C PRO A 114 -2.30 18.30 -7.58
N LEU A 115 -2.47 17.57 -6.49
CA LEU A 115 -3.63 16.71 -6.27
C LEU A 115 -4.93 17.54 -6.17
N ARG A 116 -4.90 18.65 -5.44
CA ARG A 116 -6.04 19.57 -5.31
C ARG A 116 -6.47 20.13 -6.66
N GLN A 117 -5.50 20.57 -7.48
CA GLN A 117 -5.77 21.08 -8.82
C GLN A 117 -6.35 19.99 -9.73
N LEU A 118 -5.82 18.78 -9.64
CA LEU A 118 -6.31 17.65 -10.43
C LEU A 118 -7.73 17.27 -10.03
N LEU A 119 -8.04 17.16 -8.74
CA LEU A 119 -9.38 16.84 -8.24
C LEU A 119 -10.40 17.93 -8.62
N ALA A 120 -10.02 19.22 -8.53
CA ALA A 120 -10.87 20.34 -8.96
C ALA A 120 -11.19 20.31 -10.46
N ARG A 121 -10.27 19.84 -11.29
CA ARG A 121 -10.45 19.67 -12.74
C ARG A 121 -11.26 18.42 -13.07
N LEU A 122 -10.94 17.31 -12.41
CA LEU A 122 -11.56 16.01 -12.66
C LEU A 122 -13.00 15.93 -12.13
N LYS A 123 -13.28 16.57 -11.01
CA LYS A 123 -14.57 16.60 -10.31
C LYS A 123 -15.16 15.19 -10.17
N PRO A 124 -14.47 14.26 -9.50
CA PRO A 124 -14.96 12.91 -9.34
C PRO A 124 -16.20 12.88 -8.46
N ASP A 125 -17.08 11.89 -8.68
CA ASP A 125 -18.24 11.64 -7.82
C ASP A 125 -17.84 11.01 -6.48
N ALA A 126 -16.68 10.34 -6.42
CA ALA A 126 -16.07 9.87 -5.19
C ALA A 126 -14.55 9.62 -5.40
N VAL A 127 -13.80 9.60 -4.29
CA VAL A 127 -12.38 9.24 -4.27
C VAL A 127 -12.16 7.97 -3.45
N VAL A 128 -11.40 7.00 -3.97
CA VAL A 128 -10.94 5.82 -3.25
C VAL A 128 -9.47 6.01 -2.92
N LEU A 129 -9.14 6.00 -1.63
CA LEU A 129 -7.79 6.17 -1.11
C LEU A 129 -7.29 4.86 -0.50
N ASP A 130 -6.30 4.23 -1.11
CA ASP A 130 -5.53 3.13 -0.53
C ASP A 130 -4.13 3.64 -0.19
N ASN A 131 -4.00 4.20 1.00
CA ASN A 131 -2.77 4.81 1.49
C ASN A 131 -2.72 4.75 3.02
N VAL A 132 -1.54 5.00 3.58
CA VAL A 132 -1.31 5.06 5.04
C VAL A 132 -1.38 6.49 5.59
N ILE A 133 -1.49 7.49 4.71
CA ILE A 133 -1.57 8.91 5.07
C ILE A 133 -2.74 9.57 4.35
N MET A 134 -3.37 10.55 5.01
CA MET A 134 -4.41 11.38 4.40
C MET A 134 -3.81 12.56 3.63
N PHE A 135 -4.37 12.80 2.47
CA PHE A 135 -4.09 13.99 1.68
C PHE A 135 -5.20 15.03 1.92
N PRO A 136 -4.89 16.19 2.48
CA PRO A 136 -5.90 17.22 2.75
C PRO A 136 -6.75 17.58 1.52
N ALA A 137 -6.16 17.51 0.31
CA ALA A 137 -6.87 17.71 -0.94
C ALA A 137 -8.04 16.73 -1.16
N ILE A 138 -7.94 15.49 -0.65
CA ILE A 138 -9.02 14.49 -0.74
C ILE A 138 -10.11 14.80 0.27
N ALA A 139 -9.74 15.08 1.53
CA ALA A 139 -10.71 15.45 2.56
C ALA A 139 -11.50 16.72 2.19
N GLY A 140 -10.86 17.65 1.48
CA GLY A 140 -11.45 18.90 0.99
C GLY A 140 -12.03 18.85 -0.42
N ALA A 141 -12.10 17.68 -1.07
CA ALA A 141 -12.53 17.56 -2.48
C ALA A 141 -14.01 17.87 -2.71
N GLY A 142 -14.83 17.94 -1.66
CA GLY A 142 -16.27 18.20 -1.76
C GLY A 142 -17.11 17.02 -2.30
N CYS A 143 -16.53 15.84 -2.35
CA CYS A 143 -17.20 14.59 -2.68
C CYS A 143 -16.89 13.51 -1.64
N PRO A 144 -17.71 12.44 -1.53
CA PRO A 144 -17.43 11.30 -0.66
C PRO A 144 -16.05 10.68 -0.95
N TRP A 145 -15.43 10.14 0.10
CA TRP A 145 -14.21 9.37 -0.08
C TRP A 145 -14.27 8.03 0.66
N VAL A 146 -13.55 7.07 0.13
CA VAL A 146 -13.51 5.69 0.62
C VAL A 146 -12.09 5.38 1.04
N ARG A 147 -11.90 4.97 2.30
CA ARG A 147 -10.63 4.44 2.76
C ARG A 147 -10.53 2.95 2.39
N VAL A 148 -9.41 2.54 1.85
CA VAL A 148 -9.03 1.12 1.73
C VAL A 148 -7.96 0.82 2.78
N VAL A 149 -8.20 -0.21 3.59
CA VAL A 149 -7.25 -0.75 4.58
C VAL A 149 -6.70 -2.04 3.97
N SER A 150 -5.60 -1.91 3.25
CA SER A 150 -5.03 -3.03 2.46
C SER A 150 -3.85 -3.71 3.13
N CYS A 151 -3.09 -3.01 3.99
CA CYS A 151 -1.90 -3.58 4.63
C CYS A 151 -2.26 -4.42 5.85
N ALA A 152 -2.88 -3.81 6.85
CA ALA A 152 -3.19 -4.50 8.09
C ALA A 152 -4.35 -3.87 8.84
N GLU A 153 -5.20 -4.69 9.46
CA GLU A 153 -6.30 -4.21 10.30
C GLU A 153 -5.81 -3.44 11.55
N THR A 154 -4.54 -3.60 11.92
CA THR A 154 -3.87 -2.84 12.99
C THR A 154 -3.74 -1.34 12.69
N GLU A 155 -3.96 -0.91 11.44
CA GLU A 155 -4.10 0.50 11.09
C GLU A 155 -5.34 1.18 11.72
N LEU A 156 -6.28 0.39 12.19
CA LEU A 156 -7.47 0.85 12.90
C LEU A 156 -7.29 0.56 14.39
N PRO A 157 -6.84 1.53 15.21
CA PRO A 157 -6.55 1.31 16.63
C PRO A 157 -7.78 0.81 17.39
N ASP A 158 -7.54 -0.11 18.33
CA ASP A 158 -8.54 -0.63 19.25
C ASP A 158 -7.86 -1.25 20.48
N ALA A 159 -8.54 -1.31 21.61
CA ALA A 159 -7.96 -1.83 22.85
C ALA A 159 -7.53 -3.30 22.74
N LYS A 160 -8.21 -4.12 21.93
CA LYS A 160 -7.89 -5.52 21.68
C LYS A 160 -7.03 -5.75 20.44
N VAL A 161 -6.79 -4.72 19.64
CA VAL A 161 -5.93 -4.83 18.45
C VAL A 161 -4.50 -4.41 18.81
N PRO A 162 -3.48 -5.20 18.45
CA PRO A 162 -2.08 -4.82 18.69
C PRO A 162 -1.74 -3.48 18.07
N PRO A 163 -0.78 -2.72 18.65
CA PRO A 163 -0.32 -1.47 18.06
C PRO A 163 0.20 -1.69 16.63
N TYR A 164 -0.10 -0.75 15.76
CA TYR A 164 0.37 -0.78 14.37
C TYR A 164 1.90 -0.95 14.30
N LEU A 165 2.38 -1.82 13.43
CA LEU A 165 3.79 -2.17 13.23
C LEU A 165 4.49 -2.87 14.42
N SER A 166 3.78 -3.21 15.49
CA SER A 166 4.42 -3.78 16.69
C SER A 166 4.83 -5.26 16.52
N GLY A 167 4.10 -6.04 15.72
CA GLY A 167 4.25 -7.49 15.68
C GLY A 167 3.87 -8.21 16.98
N LEU A 168 3.30 -7.48 17.96
CA LEU A 168 2.90 -8.01 19.27
C LEU A 168 1.60 -8.82 19.20
N ALA A 169 1.35 -9.65 20.20
CA ALA A 169 0.03 -10.20 20.48
C ALA A 169 -0.89 -9.11 21.08
N ALA A 170 -2.21 -9.37 21.08
CA ALA A 170 -3.19 -8.41 21.57
C ALA A 170 -3.03 -8.10 23.06
N ASP A 171 -2.65 -9.07 23.84
CA ASP A 171 -2.46 -9.05 25.31
C ASP A 171 -0.99 -8.95 25.74
N ASP A 172 -0.10 -8.61 24.82
CA ASP A 172 1.34 -8.53 25.12
C ASP A 172 1.63 -7.41 26.13
N PRO A 173 2.36 -7.72 27.23
CA PRO A 173 2.70 -6.73 28.25
C PRO A 173 3.62 -5.59 27.73
N GLY A 174 4.32 -5.80 26.64
CA GLY A 174 5.15 -4.78 25.98
C GLY A 174 4.38 -3.70 25.20
N ARG A 175 3.04 -3.85 25.07
CA ARG A 175 2.18 -2.93 24.32
C ARG A 175 2.41 -1.46 24.66
N ALA A 176 2.29 -1.10 25.93
CA ALA A 176 2.39 0.30 26.37
C ALA A 176 3.79 0.89 26.09
N ALA A 177 4.83 0.08 26.28
CA ALA A 177 6.21 0.50 26.00
C ALA A 177 6.43 0.71 24.49
N PHE A 178 5.90 -0.17 23.64
CA PHE A 178 5.96 0.00 22.20
C PHE A 178 5.22 1.25 21.74
N GLU A 179 3.97 1.44 22.20
CA GLU A 179 3.15 2.62 21.86
C GLU A 179 3.87 3.93 22.24
N ALA A 180 4.45 4.00 23.44
CA ALA A 180 5.19 5.17 23.88
C ALA A 180 6.40 5.47 22.98
N ARG A 181 7.18 4.45 22.62
CA ARG A 181 8.33 4.62 21.71
C ARG A 181 7.91 4.95 20.28
N TYR A 182 6.86 4.31 19.78
CA TYR A 182 6.29 4.64 18.46
C TYR A 182 5.88 6.11 18.39
N LEU A 183 5.09 6.58 19.36
CA LEU A 183 4.65 7.97 19.41
C LEU A 183 5.81 8.96 19.48
N ALA A 184 6.85 8.65 20.25
CA ALA A 184 8.05 9.47 20.32
C ALA A 184 8.81 9.50 18.99
N ALA A 185 8.98 8.35 18.35
CA ALA A 185 9.70 8.21 17.08
C ALA A 185 9.03 8.97 15.94
N VAL A 186 7.69 8.92 15.85
CA VAL A 186 6.95 9.55 14.75
C VAL A 186 6.52 11.00 15.03
N ALA A 187 6.75 11.52 16.26
CA ALA A 187 6.27 12.85 16.66
C ALA A 187 6.68 13.98 15.71
N PRO A 188 7.95 14.09 15.23
CA PRO A 188 8.34 15.17 14.32
C PRO A 188 7.59 15.13 13.00
N ALA A 189 7.43 13.94 12.40
CA ALA A 189 6.68 13.74 11.18
C ALA A 189 5.19 14.06 11.37
N HIS A 190 4.61 13.62 12.48
CA HIS A 190 3.22 13.85 12.83
C HIS A 190 2.89 15.33 13.06
N GLU A 191 3.76 16.08 13.74
CA GLU A 191 3.61 17.52 13.91
C GLU A 191 3.66 18.26 12.58
N ARG A 192 4.57 17.86 11.68
CA ARG A 192 4.63 18.43 10.32
C ARG A 192 3.37 18.11 9.53
N PHE A 193 2.88 16.90 9.62
CA PHE A 193 1.63 16.48 8.98
C PHE A 193 0.43 17.28 9.51
N ASN A 194 0.30 17.48 10.81
CA ASN A 194 -0.77 18.29 11.38
C ASN A 194 -0.68 19.76 10.97
N ARG A 195 0.53 20.31 10.77
CA ARG A 195 0.67 21.66 10.16
C ARG A 195 0.16 21.68 8.71
N LEU A 196 0.45 20.63 7.90
CA LEU A 196 -0.09 20.52 6.54
C LEU A 196 -1.63 20.50 6.55
N ARG A 197 -2.24 19.74 7.46
CA ARG A 197 -3.70 19.70 7.66
C ARG A 197 -4.26 21.08 8.06
N ALA A 198 -3.66 21.72 9.04
CA ALA A 198 -4.08 23.04 9.50
C ALA A 198 -4.03 24.10 8.38
N ASN A 199 -2.99 24.09 7.55
CA ASN A 199 -2.88 24.96 6.39
C ASN A 199 -3.99 24.73 5.33
N ALA A 200 -4.57 23.53 5.32
CA ALA A 200 -5.72 23.18 4.49
C ALA A 200 -7.08 23.37 5.19
N GLY A 201 -7.10 23.92 6.40
CA GLY A 201 -8.32 24.14 7.19
C GLY A 201 -8.88 22.89 7.85
N LEU A 202 -8.12 21.81 7.96
CA LEU A 202 -8.54 20.55 8.60
C LEU A 202 -8.08 20.48 10.05
N ALA A 203 -8.87 19.83 10.91
CA ALA A 203 -8.49 19.56 12.29
C ALA A 203 -7.27 18.63 12.36
N PRO A 204 -6.41 18.78 13.39
CA PRO A 204 -5.30 17.87 13.61
C PRO A 204 -5.80 16.46 13.95
N LEU A 205 -5.04 15.44 13.55
CA LEU A 205 -5.29 14.07 13.96
C LEU A 205 -4.66 13.77 15.34
N PRO A 206 -5.23 12.80 16.06
CA PRO A 206 -4.63 12.29 17.30
C PRO A 206 -3.18 11.84 17.11
N LYS A 207 -2.38 11.90 18.17
CA LYS A 207 -0.96 11.53 18.14
C LYS A 207 -0.73 10.16 17.49
N GLY A 208 0.20 10.11 16.57
CA GLY A 208 0.60 8.90 15.86
C GLY A 208 -0.34 8.44 14.75
N LEU A 209 -1.46 9.12 14.51
CA LEU A 209 -2.38 8.83 13.40
C LEU A 209 -2.11 9.76 12.23
N PHE A 210 -1.94 9.18 11.05
CA PHE A 210 -1.70 9.90 9.79
C PHE A 210 -2.87 9.76 8.80
N LEU A 211 -3.87 8.94 9.14
CA LEU A 211 -5.05 8.72 8.33
C LEU A 211 -6.27 8.48 9.23
N GLU A 212 -7.29 9.28 9.06
CA GLU A 212 -8.60 9.08 9.68
C GLU A 212 -9.41 7.98 9.00
N THR A 213 -10.39 7.44 9.71
CA THR A 213 -11.45 6.64 9.07
C THR A 213 -12.34 7.54 8.23
N SER A 214 -12.73 7.04 7.04
CA SER A 214 -13.69 7.77 6.22
C SER A 214 -15.03 7.86 6.92
N PRO A 215 -15.68 9.03 6.89
CA PRO A 215 -17.07 9.16 7.34
C PRO A 215 -18.05 8.43 6.41
N ASP A 216 -17.66 8.18 5.15
CA ASP A 216 -18.53 7.59 4.13
C ASP A 216 -18.39 6.06 4.10
N LEU A 217 -17.20 5.52 3.75
CA LEU A 217 -16.99 4.08 3.65
C LEU A 217 -15.53 3.70 3.88
N ASN A 218 -15.31 2.59 4.60
CA ASN A 218 -13.99 1.99 4.81
C ASN A 218 -14.02 0.53 4.35
N LEU A 219 -13.14 0.17 3.44
CA LEU A 219 -13.02 -1.18 2.88
C LEU A 219 -11.81 -1.88 3.49
N LEU A 220 -12.02 -3.03 4.13
CA LEU A 220 -10.95 -3.83 4.72
C LEU A 220 -10.68 -5.04 3.82
N LEU A 221 -9.44 -5.17 3.37
CA LEU A 221 -9.00 -6.30 2.54
C LEU A 221 -8.59 -7.52 3.39
N THR A 222 -8.94 -7.54 4.65
CA THR A 222 -8.60 -8.60 5.59
C THR A 222 -9.54 -9.79 5.44
N PRO A 223 -9.03 -11.00 5.10
CA PRO A 223 -9.84 -12.21 5.05
C PRO A 223 -10.42 -12.59 6.41
N ALA A 224 -11.59 -13.25 6.43
CA ALA A 224 -12.30 -13.61 7.67
C ALA A 224 -11.43 -14.38 8.66
N ILE A 225 -10.59 -15.29 8.17
CA ILE A 225 -9.74 -16.15 8.97
C ILE A 225 -8.67 -15.41 9.81
N VAL A 226 -8.30 -14.19 9.39
CA VAL A 226 -7.27 -13.38 10.08
C VAL A 226 -7.82 -12.08 10.68
N ARG A 227 -9.14 -11.90 10.68
CA ARG A 227 -9.79 -10.76 11.34
C ARG A 227 -9.48 -10.75 12.82
N ARG A 228 -9.33 -9.55 13.35
CA ARG A 228 -9.03 -9.38 14.77
C ARG A 228 -10.30 -9.18 15.59
N GLU A 229 -10.33 -9.77 16.78
CA GLU A 229 -11.32 -9.40 17.78
C GLU A 229 -11.10 -7.94 18.21
N ARG A 230 -12.17 -7.20 18.36
CA ARG A 230 -12.14 -5.78 18.73
C ARG A 230 -12.96 -5.53 19.99
N ALA A 231 -12.51 -4.58 20.82
CA ALA A 231 -13.26 -4.12 21.97
C ALA A 231 -14.48 -3.27 21.52
N ALA A 232 -14.30 -2.45 20.48
CA ALA A 232 -15.38 -1.70 19.84
C ALA A 232 -15.63 -2.27 18.44
N PRO A 233 -16.79 -2.91 18.18
CA PRO A 233 -17.15 -3.39 16.86
C PRO A 233 -17.11 -2.25 15.82
N LEU A 234 -16.64 -2.55 14.63
CA LEU A 234 -16.71 -1.60 13.52
C LEU A 234 -18.18 -1.42 13.09
N ASP A 235 -18.56 -0.18 12.84
CA ASP A 235 -19.91 0.16 12.36
C ASP A 235 -20.16 -0.47 10.98
N PRO A 236 -21.11 -1.41 10.84
CA PRO A 236 -21.33 -2.14 9.59
C PRO A 236 -21.86 -1.26 8.44
N VAL A 237 -22.34 -0.05 8.74
CA VAL A 237 -22.76 0.92 7.71
C VAL A 237 -21.54 1.55 7.04
N ARG A 238 -20.48 1.78 7.81
CA ARG A 238 -19.26 2.47 7.32
C ARG A 238 -18.07 1.56 7.06
N PHE A 239 -18.13 0.31 7.49
CA PHE A 239 -17.04 -0.64 7.33
C PHE A 239 -17.51 -1.92 6.64
N THR A 240 -16.80 -2.29 5.57
CA THR A 240 -17.09 -3.51 4.81
C THR A 240 -15.80 -4.29 4.58
N TYR A 241 -15.84 -5.58 4.86
CA TYR A 241 -14.75 -6.50 4.54
C TYR A 241 -14.88 -6.99 3.10
N LEU A 242 -13.80 -6.89 2.35
CA LEU A 242 -13.68 -7.38 0.97
C LEU A 242 -12.77 -8.62 0.96
N GLU A 243 -13.33 -9.77 1.26
CA GLU A 243 -12.57 -11.01 1.44
C GLU A 243 -11.87 -11.54 0.19
N GLY A 244 -12.29 -11.12 -0.97
CA GLY A 244 -11.81 -11.65 -2.25
C GLY A 244 -11.59 -10.56 -3.28
N CYS A 245 -10.99 -9.43 -2.91
CA CYS A 245 -10.65 -8.37 -3.86
C CYS A 245 -9.50 -8.82 -4.77
N VAL A 246 -9.79 -9.82 -5.61
CA VAL A 246 -8.83 -10.35 -6.58
C VAL A 246 -9.10 -9.69 -7.93
N ARG A 247 -8.07 -9.05 -8.48
CA ARG A 247 -8.14 -8.51 -9.84
C ARG A 247 -8.17 -9.62 -10.88
N SER A 248 -8.81 -9.37 -12.00
CA SER A 248 -8.74 -10.24 -13.18
C SER A 248 -7.40 -10.01 -13.87
N GLU A 249 -6.69 -11.10 -14.12
CA GLU A 249 -5.43 -11.13 -14.85
C GLU A 249 -5.60 -11.91 -16.15
N GLY A 250 -4.66 -11.71 -17.09
CA GLY A 250 -4.53 -12.59 -18.25
C GLY A 250 -4.15 -14.02 -17.84
N PRO A 251 -4.31 -15.00 -18.75
CA PRO A 251 -3.90 -16.36 -18.47
C PRO A 251 -2.38 -16.43 -18.25
N PHE A 252 -1.98 -17.18 -17.22
CA PHE A 252 -0.58 -17.49 -16.96
C PHE A 252 -0.28 -18.91 -17.40
N GLU A 253 0.69 -19.06 -18.31
CA GLU A 253 1.17 -20.38 -18.72
C GLU A 253 2.31 -20.82 -17.82
N VAL A 254 2.11 -21.96 -17.15
CA VAL A 254 3.15 -22.56 -16.31
C VAL A 254 4.28 -23.03 -17.22
N PRO A 255 5.54 -22.60 -16.97
CA PRO A 255 6.68 -23.05 -17.76
C PRO A 255 6.83 -24.56 -17.77
N VAL A 256 7.35 -25.11 -18.87
CA VAL A 256 7.74 -26.52 -18.93
C VAL A 256 9.02 -26.70 -18.09
N PHE A 257 8.96 -27.61 -17.14
CA PHE A 257 10.11 -27.94 -16.29
C PHE A 257 10.86 -29.16 -16.85
N PRO A 258 12.21 -29.18 -16.80
CA PRO A 258 13.00 -30.34 -17.17
C PRO A 258 12.62 -31.59 -16.36
N ARG A 259 12.37 -31.40 -15.05
CA ARG A 259 11.81 -32.41 -14.14
C ARG A 259 10.33 -32.14 -13.96
N ASN A 260 9.49 -32.94 -14.60
CA ASN A 260 8.05 -32.74 -14.58
C ASN A 260 7.31 -33.54 -13.48
N SER A 261 7.98 -33.84 -12.37
CA SER A 261 7.44 -34.59 -11.23
C SER A 261 7.38 -33.75 -9.96
N GLY A 262 6.46 -34.11 -9.06
CA GLY A 262 6.28 -33.44 -7.78
C GLY A 262 5.33 -32.23 -7.83
N PRO A 263 5.03 -31.66 -6.65
CA PRO A 263 4.16 -30.50 -6.53
C PRO A 263 4.76 -29.25 -7.20
N LEU A 264 3.90 -28.36 -7.70
CA LEU A 264 4.29 -27.04 -8.12
C LEU A 264 4.15 -26.07 -6.94
N VAL A 265 5.24 -25.38 -6.61
CA VAL A 265 5.30 -24.44 -5.51
C VAL A 265 5.60 -23.05 -6.07
N TYR A 266 4.78 -22.07 -5.71
CA TYR A 266 5.04 -20.66 -6.00
C TYR A 266 5.57 -19.95 -4.75
N LEU A 267 6.71 -19.28 -4.88
CA LEU A 267 7.32 -18.49 -3.82
C LEU A 267 7.36 -17.02 -4.22
N SER A 268 6.84 -16.15 -3.36
CA SER A 268 6.96 -14.71 -3.50
C SER A 268 7.08 -14.05 -2.13
N PHE A 269 8.07 -13.17 -1.99
CA PHE A 269 8.23 -12.29 -0.81
C PHE A 269 7.75 -10.86 -1.09
N GLY A 270 6.96 -10.66 -2.16
CA GLY A 270 6.57 -9.34 -2.61
C GLY A 270 7.73 -8.51 -3.16
N SER A 271 7.45 -7.25 -3.48
CA SER A 271 8.44 -6.36 -4.11
C SER A 271 9.63 -6.03 -3.21
N LEU A 272 9.42 -5.88 -1.91
CA LEU A 272 10.50 -5.57 -0.96
C LEU A 272 11.35 -6.81 -0.64
N GLY A 273 10.71 -7.95 -0.35
CA GLY A 273 11.43 -9.18 -0.01
C GLY A 273 12.21 -9.78 -1.18
N ALA A 274 11.77 -9.55 -2.42
CA ALA A 274 12.50 -9.93 -3.62
C ALA A 274 13.86 -9.21 -3.78
N MET A 275 14.07 -8.11 -3.05
CA MET A 275 15.36 -7.39 -3.05
C MET A 275 16.45 -8.09 -2.21
N ASP A 276 16.11 -9.05 -1.32
CA ASP A 276 17.10 -9.85 -0.59
C ASP A 276 17.61 -11.00 -1.45
N VAL A 277 18.43 -10.64 -2.45
CA VAL A 277 19.04 -11.60 -3.40
C VAL A 277 19.78 -12.72 -2.67
N GLY A 278 20.51 -12.40 -1.60
CA GLY A 278 21.25 -13.40 -0.83
C GLY A 278 20.36 -14.43 -0.14
N LEU A 279 19.18 -14.02 0.38
CA LEU A 279 18.21 -14.93 0.95
C LEU A 279 17.64 -15.86 -0.13
N ILE A 280 17.18 -15.29 -1.24
CA ILE A 280 16.57 -16.06 -2.33
C ILE A 280 17.57 -17.05 -2.93
N GLN A 281 18.83 -16.65 -3.14
CA GLN A 281 19.88 -17.57 -3.64
C GLN A 281 20.09 -18.76 -2.70
N ARG A 282 20.10 -18.54 -1.38
CA ARG A 282 20.21 -19.66 -0.42
C ARG A 282 18.97 -20.58 -0.49
N MET A 283 17.79 -20.02 -0.71
CA MET A 283 16.56 -20.81 -0.86
C MET A 283 16.58 -21.60 -2.15
N LEU A 284 16.98 -21.02 -3.28
CA LEU A 284 17.15 -21.73 -4.55
C LEU A 284 18.07 -22.94 -4.42
N ALA A 285 19.19 -22.79 -3.73
CA ALA A 285 20.12 -23.90 -3.47
C ALA A 285 19.50 -25.05 -2.61
N VAL A 286 18.51 -24.73 -1.78
CA VAL A 286 17.72 -25.74 -1.04
C VAL A 286 16.68 -26.37 -1.95
N PHE A 287 15.98 -25.59 -2.75
CA PHE A 287 14.90 -26.03 -3.63
C PHE A 287 15.40 -27.00 -4.70
N ASP A 288 16.58 -26.81 -5.22
CA ASP A 288 17.23 -27.73 -6.16
C ASP A 288 17.32 -29.19 -5.65
N ARG A 289 17.29 -29.39 -4.34
CA ARG A 289 17.38 -30.69 -3.69
C ARG A 289 16.01 -31.31 -3.36
N LEU A 290 14.93 -30.57 -3.59
CA LEU A 290 13.59 -31.03 -3.21
C LEU A 290 12.86 -31.65 -4.41
N PRO A 291 12.04 -32.68 -4.20
CA PRO A 291 11.25 -33.33 -5.27
C PRO A 291 10.01 -32.50 -5.59
N ALA A 292 10.19 -31.25 -6.01
CA ALA A 292 9.15 -30.30 -6.36
C ALA A 292 9.60 -29.38 -7.49
N ARG A 293 8.65 -28.70 -8.11
CA ARG A 293 8.88 -27.65 -9.12
C ARG A 293 8.63 -26.31 -8.46
N PHE A 294 9.50 -25.32 -8.71
CA PHE A 294 9.40 -24.03 -8.09
C PHE A 294 9.28 -22.91 -9.12
N ILE A 295 8.36 -22.00 -8.89
CA ILE A 295 8.31 -20.68 -9.53
C ILE A 295 8.64 -19.66 -8.44
N VAL A 296 9.71 -18.92 -8.61
CA VAL A 296 10.18 -17.94 -7.63
C VAL A 296 10.08 -16.54 -8.22
N ASN A 297 9.33 -15.67 -7.54
CA ASN A 297 9.25 -14.26 -7.92
C ASN A 297 10.51 -13.53 -7.38
N VAL A 298 11.32 -13.04 -8.29
CA VAL A 298 12.56 -12.29 -8.00
C VAL A 298 12.42 -10.79 -8.28
N GLY A 299 11.19 -10.31 -8.51
CA GLY A 299 10.92 -8.92 -8.88
C GLY A 299 11.70 -8.49 -10.13
N GLY A 300 12.17 -7.24 -10.13
CA GLY A 300 12.97 -6.67 -11.22
C GLY A 300 14.45 -7.06 -11.21
N LEU A 301 14.89 -8.00 -10.36
CA LEU A 301 16.31 -8.31 -10.13
C LEU A 301 16.79 -9.62 -10.81
N ARG A 302 16.12 -10.05 -11.87
CA ARG A 302 16.47 -11.30 -12.57
C ARG A 302 17.96 -11.42 -12.91
N ASP A 303 18.57 -10.32 -13.35
CA ASP A 303 19.97 -10.29 -13.75
C ASP A 303 20.97 -10.46 -12.59
N ALA A 304 20.51 -10.29 -11.35
CA ALA A 304 21.32 -10.58 -10.17
C ALA A 304 21.50 -12.08 -9.89
N TYR A 305 20.66 -12.92 -10.52
CA TYR A 305 20.68 -14.38 -10.37
C TYR A 305 21.41 -15.01 -11.54
N ARG A 306 22.74 -15.14 -11.42
CA ARG A 306 23.62 -15.62 -12.52
C ARG A 306 23.62 -17.14 -12.75
N ALA A 307 23.11 -17.90 -11.81
CA ALA A 307 22.97 -19.36 -11.92
C ALA A 307 21.69 -19.75 -11.15
N VAL A 308 20.61 -19.87 -11.88
CA VAL A 308 19.39 -20.50 -11.36
C VAL A 308 19.53 -22.00 -11.67
N PRO A 309 19.38 -22.92 -10.70
CA PRO A 309 19.31 -24.35 -10.99
C PRO A 309 18.18 -24.65 -12.00
N ASP A 310 18.41 -25.63 -12.88
CA ASP A 310 17.46 -26.05 -13.91
C ASP A 310 16.17 -26.67 -13.34
#